data_0ece9c37ff20eb865b64dcb8516e67d9
#
_entry.id   0ece9c37ff20eb865b64dcb8516e67d9
#
_cell.length_a   1.000
_cell.length_b   1.000
_cell.length_c   1.000
_cell.angle_alpha   90.00
_cell.angle_beta   90.00
_cell.angle_gamma   90.00
#
_symmetry.space_group_name_H-M   'P 1'
#
loop_
_entity.id
_entity.type
_entity.pdbx_description
1 polymer ?
#
loop_
_entity_poly.entity_id
_entity_poly.type
_entity_poly.pdbx_seq_one_letter_code
_entity_poly.pdbx_strand_id
1 'polypeptide(L)'
;TYGNAGFMREQVCKYMCPYARFQSAMFDKDTLIVTYDAQRGEPRGSRSKKADLASLNLGACVDCSLCVQVCPTGIDIRKGLQYECIGCGACADVCDTVMDKVGYPRGLVKYSTQHAMQNHWTPKQTLHHIFRPRVLIYTGILFLVIALLFGSLLTRKSFKVDVVRDRASLARIVSGGNIENVYRLQIMNAAEKRQHFKVTAEGMYELKVMTDS
;
A
#
# COMPACT_ATOMS: atom_id res chain seq x y z
N THR A 1 -5.20 -3.71 22.20
CA THR A 1 -5.78 -2.72 21.23
C THR A 1 -6.21 -1.43 21.91
N TYR A 2 -6.96 -1.48 23.04
CA TYR A 2 -7.48 -0.28 23.72
C TYR A 2 -6.38 0.65 24.26
N GLY A 3 -5.39 0.12 24.97
CA GLY A 3 -4.24 0.87 25.46
C GLY A 3 -3.42 1.53 24.34
N ASN A 4 -3.29 0.83 23.21
CA ASN A 4 -2.58 1.35 22.03
C ASN A 4 -3.34 2.49 21.36
N ALA A 5 -4.67 2.34 21.18
CA ALA A 5 -5.49 3.35 20.53
C ALA A 5 -5.71 4.61 21.41
N GLY A 6 -5.77 4.47 22.74
CA GLY A 6 -6.06 5.55 23.67
C GLY A 6 -4.83 6.27 24.23
N PHE A 7 -3.80 5.51 24.63
CA PHE A 7 -2.68 6.06 25.41
C PHE A 7 -1.31 6.03 24.71
N MET A 8 -1.09 5.05 23.81
CA MET A 8 0.22 4.83 23.19
C MET A 8 0.24 5.09 21.69
N ARG A 9 -0.76 5.75 21.18
CA ARG A 9 -1.07 5.94 19.76
C ARG A 9 0.15 6.36 18.92
N GLU A 10 0.83 7.43 19.32
CA GLU A 10 2.00 7.98 18.62
C GLU A 10 3.29 7.27 19.02
N GLN A 11 3.38 6.77 20.25
CA GLN A 11 4.55 6.11 20.78
C GLN A 11 4.86 4.80 20.06
N VAL A 12 3.82 4.04 19.68
CA VAL A 12 4.00 2.79 18.90
C VAL A 12 4.60 3.08 17.54
N CYS A 13 4.11 4.12 16.85
CA CYS A 13 4.64 4.51 15.53
C CYS A 13 6.10 5.00 15.62
N LYS A 14 6.46 5.73 16.70
CA LYS A 14 7.80 6.30 16.88
C LYS A 14 8.83 5.28 17.32
N TYR A 15 8.49 4.39 18.26
CA TYR A 15 9.48 3.57 18.96
C TYR A 15 9.38 2.07 18.68
N MET A 16 8.19 1.55 18.37
CA MET A 16 7.97 0.10 18.25
C MET A 16 7.76 -0.35 16.81
N CYS A 17 7.21 0.50 15.94
CA CYS A 17 6.89 0.09 14.58
C CYS A 17 8.13 0.11 13.68
N PRO A 18 8.57 -1.03 13.12
CA PRO A 18 9.72 -1.06 12.22
C PRO A 18 9.43 -0.39 10.87
N TYR A 19 8.17 -0.16 10.55
CA TYR A 19 7.74 0.40 9.26
C TYR A 19 8.37 1.77 8.96
N ALA A 20 8.43 2.67 9.94
CA ALA A 20 9.02 3.99 9.76
C ALA A 20 10.50 3.92 9.34
N ARG A 21 11.25 2.97 9.89
CA ARG A 21 12.67 2.73 9.54
C ARG A 21 12.81 2.13 8.14
N PHE A 22 11.94 1.17 7.77
CA PHE A 22 11.90 0.63 6.41
C PHE A 22 11.55 1.71 5.39
N GLN A 23 10.56 2.54 5.69
CA GLN A 23 10.16 3.64 4.84
C GLN A 23 11.32 4.63 4.61
N SER A 24 12.05 5.01 5.66
CA SER A 24 13.17 5.93 5.54
C SER A 24 14.33 5.35 4.72
N ALA A 25 14.59 4.05 4.82
CA ALA A 25 15.61 3.37 4.01
C ALA A 25 15.25 3.30 2.51
N MET A 26 13.96 3.35 2.17
CA MET A 26 13.46 3.36 0.80
C MET A 26 13.46 4.74 0.15
N PHE A 27 13.59 5.81 0.94
CA PHE A 27 13.61 7.16 0.43
C PHE A 27 14.93 7.47 -0.29
N ASP A 28 14.82 8.09 -1.44
CA ASP A 28 15.93 8.70 -2.17
C ASP A 28 15.66 10.20 -2.38
N LYS A 29 16.62 10.89 -2.96
CA LYS A 29 16.52 12.35 -3.21
C LYS A 29 15.41 12.75 -4.16
N ASP A 30 14.85 11.79 -4.91
CA ASP A 30 13.74 11.99 -5.85
C ASP A 30 12.41 11.45 -5.31
N THR A 31 12.36 10.97 -4.08
CA THR A 31 11.12 10.57 -3.44
C THR A 31 10.30 11.80 -3.11
N LEU A 32 9.00 11.76 -3.44
CA LEU A 32 8.07 12.83 -3.10
C LEU A 32 7.76 12.78 -1.60
N ILE A 33 8.13 13.82 -0.92
CA ILE A 33 7.99 13.97 0.53
C ILE A 33 7.41 15.34 0.88
N VAL A 34 6.89 15.49 2.08
CA VAL A 34 6.54 16.82 2.61
C VAL A 34 7.81 17.54 2.99
N THR A 35 8.04 18.72 2.46
CA THR A 35 9.25 19.53 2.67
C THR A 35 8.91 20.93 3.12
N TYR A 36 9.78 21.51 3.93
CA TYR A 36 9.81 22.93 4.27
C TYR A 36 10.85 23.64 3.41
N ASP A 37 10.46 24.75 2.81
CA ASP A 37 11.36 25.59 2.00
C ASP A 37 12.17 26.51 2.90
N ALA A 38 13.33 26.03 3.34
CA ALA A 38 14.21 26.77 4.23
C ALA A 38 14.79 28.03 3.58
N GLN A 39 15.03 28.01 2.27
CA GLN A 39 15.60 29.19 1.55
C GLN A 39 14.62 30.36 1.59
N ARG A 40 13.34 30.09 1.49
CA ARG A 40 12.28 31.11 1.55
C ARG A 40 11.85 31.40 2.99
N GLY A 41 11.95 30.42 3.88
CA GLY A 41 11.39 30.47 5.23
C GLY A 41 12.33 31.00 6.29
N GLU A 42 13.63 30.83 6.13
CA GLU A 42 14.64 31.25 7.12
C GLU A 42 15.28 32.62 6.74
N PRO A 43 15.75 33.36 7.73
CA PRO A 43 15.57 33.20 9.18
C PRO A 43 14.12 33.47 9.59
N ARG A 44 13.58 32.55 10.42
CA ARG A 44 12.21 32.65 10.92
C ARG A 44 12.10 33.58 12.13
N GLY A 45 10.97 34.23 12.28
CA GLY A 45 10.74 35.09 13.44
C GLY A 45 9.30 35.58 13.54
N SER A 46 8.84 35.80 14.76
CA SER A 46 7.54 36.39 15.04
C SER A 46 7.53 37.86 14.63
N ARG A 47 6.46 38.29 13.96
CA ARG A 47 6.33 39.67 13.46
C ARG A 47 4.88 40.14 13.32
N SER A 48 4.71 41.45 13.24
CA SER A 48 3.43 42.09 12.96
C SER A 48 3.06 41.87 11.46
N LYS A 49 1.75 41.81 11.17
CA LYS A 49 1.23 41.66 9.80
C LYS A 49 1.69 42.76 8.82
N LYS A 50 1.98 43.96 9.36
CA LYS A 50 2.39 45.12 8.54
C LYS A 50 3.94 45.28 8.45
N ALA A 51 4.71 44.34 9.02
CA ALA A 51 6.17 44.43 9.01
C ALA A 51 6.71 44.11 7.62
N ASP A 52 7.65 44.93 7.14
CA ASP A 52 8.38 44.67 5.89
C ASP A 52 9.47 43.62 6.13
N LEU A 53 9.44 42.55 5.33
CA LEU A 53 10.40 41.42 5.38
C LEU A 53 11.83 41.91 5.11
N ALA A 54 12.01 42.81 4.17
CA ALA A 54 13.32 43.30 3.76
C ALA A 54 14.01 44.08 4.89
N SER A 55 13.25 44.89 5.63
CA SER A 55 13.77 45.72 6.73
C SER A 55 14.20 44.89 7.94
N LEU A 56 13.55 43.74 8.18
CA LEU A 56 13.82 42.85 9.31
C LEU A 56 14.78 41.71 8.98
N ASN A 57 15.17 41.58 7.72
CA ASN A 57 16.00 40.46 7.22
C ASN A 57 15.44 39.09 7.65
N LEU A 58 14.10 38.93 7.59
CA LEU A 58 13.38 37.72 7.98
C LEU A 58 12.82 36.99 6.76
N GLY A 59 12.82 35.67 6.81
CA GLY A 59 12.19 34.81 5.81
C GLY A 59 10.65 34.79 5.93
N ALA A 60 9.99 34.00 5.11
CA ALA A 60 8.51 33.93 5.07
C ALA A 60 7.88 33.20 6.29
N CYS A 61 8.63 32.43 7.05
CA CYS A 61 8.11 31.72 8.21
C CYS A 61 7.90 32.65 9.41
N VAL A 62 6.65 32.70 9.92
CA VAL A 62 6.28 33.56 11.07
C VAL A 62 6.47 32.88 12.43
N ASP A 63 7.08 31.70 12.43
CA ASP A 63 7.35 30.89 13.64
C ASP A 63 6.13 30.60 14.53
N CYS A 64 4.96 30.40 13.93
CA CYS A 64 3.70 30.15 14.64
C CYS A 64 3.58 28.73 15.23
N SER A 65 4.49 27.82 14.90
CA SER A 65 4.53 26.42 15.34
C SER A 65 3.27 25.58 15.06
N LEU A 66 2.32 26.07 14.30
CA LEU A 66 1.07 25.34 13.96
C LEU A 66 1.35 24.06 13.16
N CYS A 67 2.38 24.05 12.31
CA CYS A 67 2.80 22.87 11.58
C CYS A 67 3.24 21.71 12.49
N VAL A 68 3.78 22.03 13.67
CA VAL A 68 4.13 21.04 14.70
C VAL A 68 2.90 20.58 15.47
N GLN A 69 2.02 21.51 15.82
CA GLN A 69 0.83 21.21 16.62
C GLN A 69 -0.18 20.33 15.87
N VAL A 70 -0.34 20.52 14.55
CA VAL A 70 -1.24 19.73 13.71
C VAL A 70 -0.67 18.35 13.36
N CYS A 71 0.63 18.16 13.58
CA CYS A 71 1.29 16.92 13.18
C CYS A 71 0.86 15.75 14.08
N PRO A 72 0.27 14.66 13.51
CA PRO A 72 -0.19 13.51 14.30
C PRO A 72 0.95 12.74 14.96
N THR A 73 2.18 12.87 14.44
CA THR A 73 3.38 12.26 15.02
C THR A 73 4.23 13.25 15.82
N GLY A 74 3.80 14.53 15.93
CA GLY A 74 4.45 15.55 16.74
C GLY A 74 5.85 15.95 16.25
N ILE A 75 6.16 15.78 14.96
CA ILE A 75 7.44 16.18 14.38
C ILE A 75 7.46 17.66 14.00
N ASP A 76 8.63 18.26 13.98
CA ASP A 76 8.85 19.60 13.44
C ASP A 76 9.40 19.50 12.01
N ILE A 77 8.53 19.69 11.01
CA ILE A 77 8.91 19.59 9.59
C ILE A 77 9.96 20.64 9.18
N ARG A 78 10.12 21.72 9.93
CA ARG A 78 11.12 22.77 9.69
C ARG A 78 12.55 22.27 9.89
N LYS A 79 12.73 21.18 10.64
CA LYS A 79 14.02 20.49 10.83
C LYS A 79 14.37 19.54 9.70
N GLY A 80 13.58 19.51 8.64
CA GLY A 80 13.75 18.61 7.49
C GLY A 80 13.00 17.30 7.64
N LEU A 81 13.31 16.36 6.75
CA LEU A 81 12.69 15.04 6.73
C LEU A 81 13.06 14.24 7.98
N GLN A 82 12.05 13.68 8.63
CA GLN A 82 12.18 12.79 9.78
C GLN A 82 11.47 11.47 9.45
N TYR A 83 12.02 10.35 9.97
CA TYR A 83 11.51 9.01 9.67
C TYR A 83 10.12 8.75 10.25
N GLU A 84 9.69 9.52 11.24
CA GLU A 84 8.34 9.46 11.81
C GLU A 84 7.28 10.15 10.94
N CYS A 85 7.69 10.87 9.91
CA CYS A 85 6.77 11.55 9.01
C CYS A 85 5.95 10.54 8.21
N ILE A 86 4.62 10.58 8.37
CA ILE A 86 3.69 9.73 7.63
C ILE A 86 3.22 10.33 6.29
N GLY A 87 3.76 11.50 5.93
CA GLY A 87 3.44 12.15 4.65
C GLY A 87 1.99 12.64 4.51
N CYS A 88 1.27 12.90 5.60
CA CYS A 88 -0.16 13.26 5.56
C CYS A 88 -0.45 14.66 5.01
N GLY A 89 0.52 15.58 4.98
CA GLY A 89 0.36 16.93 4.44
C GLY A 89 -0.38 17.93 5.32
N ALA A 90 -0.91 17.56 6.49
CA ALA A 90 -1.64 18.46 7.37
C ALA A 90 -0.84 19.73 7.74
N CYS A 91 0.48 19.62 7.86
CA CYS A 91 1.35 20.77 8.09
C CYS A 91 1.42 21.72 6.89
N ALA A 92 1.24 21.23 5.65
CA ALA A 92 1.18 22.07 4.45
C ALA A 92 -0.11 22.88 4.44
N ASP A 93 -1.26 22.25 4.69
CA ASP A 93 -2.58 22.90 4.68
C ASP A 93 -2.67 24.00 5.74
N VAL A 94 -2.22 23.70 6.97
CA VAL A 94 -2.25 24.72 8.03
C VAL A 94 -1.26 25.85 7.76
N CYS A 95 -0.09 25.56 7.18
CA CYS A 95 0.88 26.58 6.81
C CYS A 95 0.33 27.50 5.72
N ASP A 96 -0.33 26.97 4.70
CA ASP A 96 -0.97 27.76 3.65
C ASP A 96 -2.07 28.66 4.19
N THR A 97 -2.86 28.16 5.16
CA THR A 97 -3.84 28.99 5.87
C THR A 97 -3.20 30.18 6.60
N VAL A 98 -2.01 29.99 7.18
CA VAL A 98 -1.26 31.08 7.83
C VAL A 98 -0.69 32.02 6.79
N MET A 99 -0.13 31.51 5.69
CA MET A 99 0.42 32.34 4.60
C MET A 99 -0.66 33.26 4.01
N ASP A 100 -1.87 32.75 3.80
CA ASP A 100 -3.01 33.55 3.35
C ASP A 100 -3.36 34.69 4.32
N LYS A 101 -3.40 34.40 5.63
CA LYS A 101 -3.69 35.41 6.67
C LYS A 101 -2.63 36.51 6.74
N VAL A 102 -1.38 36.18 6.46
CA VAL A 102 -0.25 37.14 6.48
C VAL A 102 -0.09 37.82 5.13
N GLY A 103 -0.68 37.28 4.06
CA GLY A 103 -0.56 37.82 2.69
C GLY A 103 0.69 37.39 1.96
N TYR A 104 1.28 36.25 2.31
CA TYR A 104 2.44 35.69 1.64
C TYR A 104 2.05 34.56 0.67
N PRO A 105 2.88 34.28 -0.35
CA PRO A 105 2.60 33.20 -1.29
C PRO A 105 2.57 31.84 -0.58
N ARG A 106 1.59 31.00 -0.92
CA ARG A 106 1.45 29.64 -0.41
C ARG A 106 2.67 28.77 -0.77
N GLY A 107 2.71 27.54 -0.21
CA GLY A 107 3.68 26.52 -0.55
C GLY A 107 5.02 26.69 0.17
N LEU A 108 5.05 27.27 1.37
CA LEU A 108 6.21 27.28 2.24
C LEU A 108 6.50 25.87 2.77
N VAL A 109 5.44 25.13 3.09
CA VAL A 109 5.47 23.68 3.31
C VAL A 109 4.69 23.03 2.17
N LYS A 110 5.32 22.11 1.43
CA LYS A 110 4.72 21.51 0.23
C LYS A 110 5.24 20.12 -0.02
N TYR A 111 4.53 19.35 -0.86
CA TYR A 111 5.08 18.12 -1.41
C TYR A 111 6.12 18.45 -2.48
N SER A 112 7.33 17.95 -2.28
CA SER A 112 8.42 18.12 -3.25
C SER A 112 9.44 17.00 -3.09
N THR A 113 10.40 16.94 -4.01
CA THR A 113 11.56 16.07 -3.91
C THR A 113 12.77 16.89 -3.45
N GLN A 114 13.75 16.25 -2.81
CA GLN A 114 14.96 16.93 -2.37
C GLN A 114 15.71 17.55 -3.57
N HIS A 115 15.80 16.83 -4.70
CA HIS A 115 16.40 17.35 -5.92
C HIS A 115 15.65 18.55 -6.50
N ALA A 116 14.29 18.49 -6.49
CA ALA A 116 13.49 19.62 -6.99
C ALA A 116 13.68 20.88 -6.13
N MET A 117 13.84 20.74 -4.82
CA MET A 117 14.11 21.85 -3.92
C MET A 117 15.52 22.43 -4.13
N GLN A 118 16.51 21.57 -4.26
CA GLN A 118 17.91 22.01 -4.44
C GLN A 118 18.15 22.69 -5.80
N ASN A 119 17.48 22.21 -6.85
CA ASN A 119 17.69 22.70 -8.23
C ASN A 119 16.58 23.64 -8.72
N HIS A 120 15.65 24.04 -7.85
CA HIS A 120 14.51 24.92 -8.19
C HIS A 120 13.69 24.44 -9.40
N TRP A 121 13.43 23.13 -9.49
CA TRP A 121 12.73 22.55 -10.64
C TRP A 121 11.30 23.08 -10.75
N THR A 122 10.89 23.26 -11.99
CA THR A 122 9.48 23.51 -12.30
C THR A 122 8.64 22.24 -12.12
N PRO A 123 7.32 22.34 -11.89
CA PRO A 123 6.45 21.17 -11.76
C PRO A 123 6.52 20.20 -12.94
N LYS A 124 6.74 20.74 -14.16
CA LYS A 124 6.90 19.91 -15.38
C LYS A 124 8.19 19.07 -15.36
N GLN A 125 9.29 19.63 -14.88
CA GLN A 125 10.56 18.93 -14.76
C GLN A 125 10.46 17.82 -13.69
N THR A 126 9.82 18.10 -12.57
CA THR A 126 9.56 17.12 -11.52
C THR A 126 8.72 15.95 -12.04
N LEU A 127 7.69 16.23 -12.87
CA LEU A 127 6.85 15.19 -13.47
C LEU A 127 7.64 14.31 -14.46
N HIS A 128 8.50 14.92 -15.29
CA HIS A 128 9.35 14.16 -16.21
C HIS A 128 10.30 13.20 -15.47
N HIS A 129 10.77 13.58 -14.29
CA HIS A 129 11.65 12.76 -13.46
C HIS A 129 10.98 11.51 -12.84
N ILE A 130 9.64 11.38 -12.97
CA ILE A 130 8.92 10.16 -12.57
C ILE A 130 9.31 8.97 -13.47
N PHE A 131 9.60 9.21 -14.76
CA PHE A 131 9.96 8.17 -15.72
C PHE A 131 11.41 7.66 -15.59
N ARG A 132 11.95 7.64 -14.39
CA ARG A 132 13.28 7.09 -14.14
C ARG A 132 13.27 5.56 -14.13
N PRO A 133 14.40 4.89 -14.45
CA PRO A 133 14.48 3.43 -14.60
C PRO A 133 13.94 2.66 -13.39
N ARG A 134 14.20 3.15 -12.19
CA ARG A 134 13.73 2.53 -10.94
C ARG A 134 12.19 2.46 -10.87
N VAL A 135 11.49 3.53 -11.22
CA VAL A 135 10.02 3.57 -11.23
C VAL A 135 9.47 2.67 -12.33
N LEU A 136 10.07 2.68 -13.52
CA LEU A 136 9.66 1.83 -14.63
C LEU A 136 9.79 0.34 -14.30
N ILE A 137 10.89 -0.07 -13.67
CA ILE A 137 11.10 -1.46 -13.25
C ILE A 137 10.03 -1.89 -12.24
N TYR A 138 9.78 -1.09 -11.20
CA TYR A 138 8.77 -1.43 -10.20
C TYR A 138 7.36 -1.46 -10.77
N THR A 139 7.05 -0.52 -11.65
CA THR A 139 5.77 -0.50 -12.36
C THR A 139 5.62 -1.72 -13.27
N GLY A 140 6.68 -2.11 -13.97
CA GLY A 140 6.69 -3.32 -14.79
C GLY A 140 6.45 -4.60 -13.97
N ILE A 141 7.13 -4.73 -12.83
CA ILE A 141 6.92 -5.86 -11.90
C ILE A 141 5.47 -5.87 -11.38
N LEU A 142 4.93 -4.71 -11.00
CA LEU A 142 3.56 -4.60 -10.53
C LEU A 142 2.55 -5.04 -11.60
N PHE A 143 2.72 -4.59 -12.85
CA PHE A 143 1.87 -5.03 -13.96
C PHE A 143 1.98 -6.52 -14.22
N LEU A 144 3.19 -7.10 -14.14
CA LEU A 144 3.39 -8.54 -14.28
C LEU A 144 2.60 -9.32 -13.22
N VAL A 145 2.70 -8.92 -11.94
CA VAL A 145 1.99 -9.57 -10.84
C VAL A 145 0.46 -9.46 -11.03
N ILE A 146 -0.03 -8.29 -11.44
CA ILE A 146 -1.44 -8.08 -11.73
C ILE A 146 -1.90 -8.97 -12.90
N ALA A 147 -1.12 -9.05 -13.98
CA ALA A 147 -1.43 -9.90 -15.13
C ALA A 147 -1.46 -11.38 -14.76
N LEU A 148 -0.52 -11.85 -13.95
CA LEU A 148 -0.50 -13.22 -13.43
C LEU A 148 -1.71 -13.51 -12.54
N LEU A 149 -2.12 -12.56 -11.70
CA LEU A 149 -3.30 -12.68 -10.87
C LEU A 149 -4.56 -12.83 -11.74
N PHE A 150 -4.76 -11.93 -12.69
CA PHE A 150 -5.91 -12.00 -13.60
C PHE A 150 -5.87 -13.26 -14.46
N GLY A 151 -4.71 -13.64 -14.99
CA GLY A 151 -4.53 -14.90 -15.72
C GLY A 151 -4.91 -16.10 -14.87
N SER A 152 -4.48 -16.16 -13.62
CA SER A 152 -4.85 -17.22 -12.67
C SER A 152 -6.36 -17.26 -12.39
N LEU A 153 -7.00 -16.09 -12.27
CA LEU A 153 -8.47 -16.01 -12.06
C LEU A 153 -9.25 -16.48 -13.28
N LEU A 154 -8.83 -16.10 -14.49
CA LEU A 154 -9.47 -16.48 -15.74
C LEU A 154 -9.30 -17.96 -16.06
N THR A 155 -8.17 -18.56 -15.68
CA THR A 155 -7.88 -19.99 -15.90
C THR A 155 -8.38 -20.90 -14.78
N ARG A 156 -8.95 -20.33 -13.71
CA ARG A 156 -9.44 -21.09 -12.58
C ARG A 156 -10.58 -22.01 -12.98
N LYS A 157 -10.40 -23.31 -12.72
CA LYS A 157 -11.45 -24.31 -12.95
C LYS A 157 -12.63 -24.07 -11.99
N SER A 158 -13.83 -24.11 -12.53
CA SER A 158 -15.08 -23.88 -11.77
C SER A 158 -15.50 -25.05 -10.89
N PHE A 159 -14.78 -26.16 -10.92
CA PHE A 159 -15.06 -27.33 -10.08
C PHE A 159 -13.78 -28.01 -9.62
N LYS A 160 -13.85 -28.64 -8.46
CA LYS A 160 -12.80 -29.48 -7.90
C LYS A 160 -13.39 -30.84 -7.54
N VAL A 161 -12.71 -31.92 -7.89
CA VAL A 161 -13.11 -33.28 -7.58
C VAL A 161 -12.05 -33.90 -6.70
N ASP A 162 -12.45 -34.41 -5.56
CA ASP A 162 -11.61 -35.21 -4.68
C ASP A 162 -12.12 -36.65 -4.71
N VAL A 163 -11.21 -37.58 -5.06
CA VAL A 163 -11.51 -39.02 -5.12
C VAL A 163 -10.85 -39.70 -3.93
N VAL A 164 -11.65 -40.15 -3.00
CA VAL A 164 -11.18 -40.82 -1.79
C VAL A 164 -11.60 -42.29 -1.85
N ARG A 165 -10.60 -43.18 -1.84
CA ARG A 165 -10.87 -44.63 -1.75
C ARG A 165 -11.38 -44.95 -0.36
N ASP A 166 -12.43 -45.78 -0.28
CA ASP A 166 -12.89 -46.34 1.02
C ASP A 166 -11.79 -47.27 1.56
N ARG A 167 -11.41 -46.99 2.82
CA ARG A 167 -10.35 -47.75 3.51
C ARG A 167 -10.89 -48.93 4.30
N ALA A 168 -12.21 -49.10 4.39
CA ALA A 168 -12.85 -50.18 5.17
C ALA A 168 -12.59 -51.55 4.55
N SER A 169 -12.54 -51.65 3.19
CA SER A 169 -12.14 -52.85 2.50
C SER A 169 -11.39 -52.54 1.21
N LEU A 170 -10.33 -53.26 0.94
CA LEU A 170 -9.54 -53.08 -0.29
C LEU A 170 -10.32 -53.49 -1.54
N ALA A 171 -11.16 -54.49 -1.44
CA ALA A 171 -12.06 -54.99 -2.47
C ALA A 171 -13.17 -55.83 -1.80
N ARG A 172 -14.36 -55.84 -2.38
CA ARG A 172 -15.49 -56.69 -1.95
C ARG A 172 -15.80 -57.67 -3.07
N ILE A 173 -16.02 -58.91 -2.71
CA ILE A 173 -16.55 -59.90 -3.67
C ILE A 173 -18.07 -59.84 -3.61
N VAL A 174 -18.70 -59.51 -4.72
CA VAL A 174 -20.16 -59.40 -4.85
C VAL A 174 -20.71 -60.69 -5.44
N SER A 175 -22.03 -60.91 -5.31
CA SER A 175 -22.72 -62.05 -5.90
C SER A 175 -22.45 -62.18 -7.38
N GLY A 176 -21.93 -63.32 -7.81
CA GLY A 176 -21.50 -63.57 -9.19
C GLY A 176 -19.99 -63.57 -9.44
N GLY A 177 -19.17 -63.46 -8.37
CA GLY A 177 -17.70 -63.49 -8.49
C GLY A 177 -17.04 -62.20 -8.93
N ASN A 178 -17.78 -61.14 -9.05
CA ASN A 178 -17.26 -59.82 -9.44
C ASN A 178 -16.60 -59.13 -8.23
N ILE A 179 -15.55 -58.34 -8.53
CA ILE A 179 -14.83 -57.56 -7.53
C ILE A 179 -15.30 -56.12 -7.60
N GLU A 180 -15.75 -55.57 -6.48
CA GLU A 180 -16.23 -54.22 -6.32
C GLU A 180 -15.23 -53.37 -5.52
N ASN A 181 -14.89 -52.17 -6.03
CA ASN A 181 -14.15 -51.18 -5.30
C ASN A 181 -15.01 -49.92 -5.10
N VAL A 182 -15.10 -49.47 -3.86
CA VAL A 182 -15.89 -48.29 -3.50
C VAL A 182 -15.02 -47.06 -3.41
N TYR A 183 -15.42 -46.04 -4.14
CA TYR A 183 -14.77 -44.72 -4.11
C TYR A 183 -15.79 -43.66 -3.72
N ARG A 184 -15.40 -42.78 -2.81
CA ARG A 184 -16.18 -41.60 -2.46
C ARG A 184 -15.71 -40.43 -3.30
N LEU A 185 -16.60 -39.88 -4.12
CA LEU A 185 -16.34 -38.71 -4.95
C LEU A 185 -16.90 -37.47 -4.21
N GLN A 186 -16.05 -36.53 -3.90
CA GLN A 186 -16.48 -35.22 -3.40
C GLN A 186 -16.33 -34.20 -4.51
N ILE A 187 -17.44 -33.80 -5.09
CA ILE A 187 -17.48 -32.81 -6.18
C ILE A 187 -17.84 -31.45 -5.56
N MET A 188 -16.89 -30.53 -5.54
CA MET A 188 -17.08 -29.17 -5.09
C MET A 188 -17.33 -28.27 -6.31
N ASN A 189 -18.58 -27.86 -6.48
CA ASN A 189 -18.97 -26.90 -7.52
C ASN A 189 -18.73 -25.48 -7.01
N ALA A 190 -17.78 -24.76 -7.61
CA ALA A 190 -17.52 -23.34 -7.33
C ALA A 190 -18.23 -22.39 -8.30
N ALA A 191 -19.05 -22.93 -9.22
CA ALA A 191 -19.89 -22.13 -10.09
C ALA A 191 -21.25 -21.85 -9.45
N GLU A 192 -21.81 -20.68 -9.69
CA GLU A 192 -23.16 -20.30 -9.18
C GLU A 192 -24.31 -21.05 -9.86
N LYS A 193 -24.02 -21.83 -10.91
CA LYS A 193 -24.99 -22.58 -11.68
C LYS A 193 -24.96 -24.06 -11.34
N ARG A 194 -26.13 -24.71 -11.41
CA ARG A 194 -26.24 -26.18 -11.34
C ARG A 194 -25.47 -26.79 -12.50
N GLN A 195 -24.60 -27.74 -12.22
CA GLN A 195 -23.84 -28.50 -13.23
C GLN A 195 -24.11 -29.99 -13.08
N HIS A 196 -24.15 -30.69 -14.21
CA HIS A 196 -24.26 -32.14 -14.26
C HIS A 196 -22.87 -32.72 -14.58
N PHE A 197 -22.43 -33.63 -13.75
CA PHE A 197 -21.12 -34.27 -13.92
C PHE A 197 -21.35 -35.73 -14.37
N LYS A 198 -20.64 -36.14 -15.42
CA LYS A 198 -20.61 -37.53 -15.86
C LYS A 198 -19.34 -38.19 -15.36
N VAL A 199 -19.48 -39.24 -14.59
CA VAL A 199 -18.35 -40.03 -14.10
C VAL A 199 -18.09 -41.16 -15.09
N THR A 200 -16.88 -41.25 -15.60
CA THR A 200 -16.40 -42.34 -16.45
C THR A 200 -15.16 -42.95 -15.83
N ALA A 201 -15.04 -44.25 -15.83
CA ALA A 201 -13.84 -44.97 -15.41
C ALA A 201 -13.26 -45.75 -16.61
N GLU A 202 -11.95 -45.63 -16.77
CA GLU A 202 -11.19 -46.30 -17.83
C GLU A 202 -10.06 -47.12 -17.22
N GLY A 203 -9.64 -48.21 -17.81
CA GLY A 203 -8.44 -48.93 -17.40
C GLY A 203 -8.55 -50.46 -17.34
N MET A 204 -9.72 -51.05 -17.22
CA MET A 204 -9.90 -52.52 -17.21
C MET A 204 -11.00 -52.96 -18.15
N TYR A 205 -10.84 -54.20 -18.62
CA TYR A 205 -11.87 -54.81 -19.48
C TYR A 205 -13.18 -55.05 -18.68
N GLU A 206 -14.32 -54.73 -19.25
CA GLU A 206 -15.68 -54.91 -18.65
C GLU A 206 -15.93 -54.11 -17.35
N LEU A 207 -15.31 -52.95 -17.18
CA LEU A 207 -15.52 -52.10 -16.03
C LEU A 207 -16.92 -51.47 -16.05
N LYS A 208 -17.74 -51.76 -15.04
CA LYS A 208 -19.05 -51.13 -14.83
C LYS A 208 -18.98 -50.12 -13.71
N VAL A 209 -19.40 -48.89 -14.00
CA VAL A 209 -19.52 -47.83 -12.99
C VAL A 209 -20.97 -47.80 -12.50
N MET A 210 -21.16 -48.00 -11.20
CA MET A 210 -22.46 -47.82 -10.56
C MET A 210 -22.35 -46.61 -9.62
N THR A 211 -23.31 -45.69 -9.71
CA THR A 211 -23.39 -44.51 -8.84
C THR A 211 -24.68 -44.58 -8.05
N ASP A 212 -24.59 -44.47 -6.72
CA ASP A 212 -25.76 -44.21 -5.91
C ASP A 212 -26.22 -42.77 -6.16
N SER A 213 -27.46 -42.59 -6.54
CA SER A 213 -28.09 -41.31 -6.86
C SER A 213 -28.54 -40.55 -5.62
#